data_dd2874df63441c590eb51593dbd09368
#
_entry.id   dd2874df63441c590eb51593dbd09368
#
_cell.length_a   1.000
_cell.length_b   1.000
_cell.length_c   1.000
_cell.angle_alpha   90.00
_cell.angle_beta   90.00
_cell.angle_gamma   90.00
#
_symmetry.space_group_name_H-M   'P 1'
#
loop_
_entity.id
_entity.type
_entity.pdbx_description
1 polymer ?
#
loop_
_entity_poly.entity_id
_entity_poly.type
_entity_poly.pdbx_seq_one_letter_code
_entity_poly.pdbx_strand_id
1 'polypeptide(L)'
;MEYLNTAQELLDFIMRCKSPFHVVKEAGDLLNENGYTKLEETKEWSLVPGGKYYVTRNESSVIAFQIPESAFSSYQIIASHSDCPTFKVKGEDPFVTDGHYTRLNVEGYGGMIRSPWFDRPLSLAGRMVVRDGNSVKSVLVDAGRDLVTIPNLPIHLNRDINNGIKYSVQTDMLPILGDETAKDHFYELFLPDTAKEDILSMELYLYNRVEGSIWGAGKEFLSSGRLDDLQSAFGSLKGFLAAKATGQVNVCAIFDNEEVGSLTKQGADSSFLTETLQHINAACGKDTIAYHRDLAGSFMVSADNAHAFHPAHAEKYDPKSRVYMNGGVVIKQSANQKYTTDAVSEAVTKMICEKAGVPCQVFANHADIPGGSTLGAILNSLVSVTSVDIGMAQLA
;
A
#
# COMPACT_ATOMS: atom_id res chain seq x y z
N MET A 1 -20.85 4.78 17.07
CA MET A 1 -21.41 4.60 15.70
C MET A 1 -20.47 5.15 14.62
N GLU A 2 -19.85 6.29 14.81
CA GLU A 2 -18.96 6.93 13.82
C GLU A 2 -17.75 6.05 13.39
N TYR A 3 -17.05 5.44 14.36
CA TYR A 3 -15.92 4.55 14.07
C TYR A 3 -16.31 3.27 13.31
N LEU A 4 -17.54 2.75 13.48
CA LEU A 4 -18.02 1.61 12.70
C LEU A 4 -18.27 1.99 11.23
N ASN A 5 -18.73 3.22 10.99
CA ASN A 5 -18.87 3.73 9.62
C ASN A 5 -17.49 3.87 8.95
N THR A 6 -16.51 4.44 9.65
CA THR A 6 -15.14 4.53 9.14
C THR A 6 -14.51 3.16 8.90
N ALA A 7 -14.78 2.17 9.77
CA ALA A 7 -14.35 0.79 9.56
C ALA A 7 -14.98 0.18 8.30
N GLN A 8 -16.27 0.43 8.05
CA GLN A 8 -16.94 -0.04 6.83
C GLN A 8 -16.37 0.67 5.57
N GLU A 9 -16.16 1.98 5.63
CA GLU A 9 -15.51 2.74 4.55
C GLU A 9 -14.12 2.19 4.20
N LEU A 10 -13.35 1.79 5.22
CA LEU A 10 -12.05 1.12 5.01
C LEU A 10 -12.22 -0.22 4.30
N LEU A 11 -13.15 -1.07 4.74
CA LEU A 11 -13.41 -2.36 4.10
C LEU A 11 -13.85 -2.17 2.64
N ASP A 12 -14.72 -1.20 2.37
CA ASP A 12 -15.17 -0.86 1.03
C ASP A 12 -14.01 -0.35 0.15
N PHE A 13 -13.12 0.49 0.71
CA PHE A 13 -11.91 0.94 0.03
C PHE A 13 -10.99 -0.24 -0.32
N ILE A 14 -10.72 -1.14 0.62
CA ILE A 14 -9.90 -2.33 0.39
C ILE A 14 -10.49 -3.20 -0.73
N MET A 15 -11.82 -3.35 -0.78
CA MET A 15 -12.48 -4.14 -1.82
C MET A 15 -12.38 -3.52 -3.21
N ARG A 16 -12.24 -2.19 -3.32
CA ARG A 16 -11.94 -1.51 -4.59
C ARG A 16 -10.46 -1.54 -4.95
N CYS A 17 -9.56 -1.55 -3.97
CA CYS A 17 -8.11 -1.51 -4.11
C CYS A 17 -7.49 -2.92 -4.26
N LYS A 18 -7.62 -3.56 -5.41
CA LYS A 18 -7.25 -4.97 -5.65
C LYS A 18 -5.79 -5.16 -6.10
N SER A 19 -5.16 -4.11 -6.58
CA SER A 19 -3.74 -4.02 -6.95
C SER A 19 -3.24 -2.60 -6.75
N PRO A 20 -1.92 -2.32 -6.76
CA PRO A 20 -1.39 -0.95 -6.64
C PRO A 20 -2.01 0.03 -7.66
N PHE A 21 -2.29 -0.44 -8.87
CA PHE A 21 -2.95 0.37 -9.91
C PHE A 21 -4.38 0.76 -9.53
N HIS A 22 -5.11 -0.14 -8.89
CA HIS A 22 -6.48 0.14 -8.39
C HIS A 22 -6.45 1.10 -7.21
N VAL A 23 -5.42 1.06 -6.36
CA VAL A 23 -5.24 2.02 -5.25
C VAL A 23 -5.09 3.44 -5.80
N VAL A 24 -4.22 3.61 -6.81
CA VAL A 24 -4.00 4.94 -7.42
C VAL A 24 -5.22 5.42 -8.19
N LYS A 25 -5.96 4.52 -8.84
CA LYS A 25 -7.24 4.84 -9.49
C LYS A 25 -8.26 5.35 -8.46
N GLU A 26 -8.46 4.61 -7.37
CA GLU A 26 -9.39 4.97 -6.30
C GLU A 26 -8.99 6.28 -5.60
N ALA A 27 -7.69 6.43 -5.28
CA ALA A 27 -7.17 7.68 -4.72
C ALA A 27 -7.39 8.86 -5.67
N GLY A 28 -7.14 8.67 -6.97
CA GLY A 28 -7.38 9.68 -8.00
C GLY A 28 -8.84 10.08 -8.11
N ASP A 29 -9.76 9.12 -8.04
CA ASP A 29 -11.21 9.41 -8.06
C ASP A 29 -11.62 10.24 -6.83
N LEU A 30 -11.20 9.81 -5.63
CA LEU A 30 -11.45 10.56 -4.39
C LEU A 30 -10.85 11.97 -4.42
N LEU A 31 -9.65 12.12 -4.96
CA LEU A 31 -9.01 13.43 -5.14
C LEU A 31 -9.80 14.31 -6.10
N ASN A 32 -10.23 13.79 -7.26
CA ASN A 32 -11.03 14.51 -8.25
C ASN A 32 -12.37 14.96 -7.65
N GLU A 33 -13.06 14.09 -6.91
CA GLU A 33 -14.32 14.42 -6.21
C GLU A 33 -14.15 15.53 -5.17
N ASN A 34 -12.92 15.68 -4.60
CA ASN A 34 -12.56 16.72 -3.64
C ASN A 34 -11.91 17.95 -4.28
N GLY A 35 -11.99 18.09 -5.61
CA GLY A 35 -11.55 19.25 -6.36
C GLY A 35 -10.04 19.36 -6.59
N TYR A 36 -9.31 18.25 -6.56
CA TYR A 36 -7.90 18.22 -6.93
C TYR A 36 -7.75 18.13 -8.45
N THR A 37 -6.73 18.79 -8.98
CA THR A 37 -6.35 18.75 -10.39
C THR A 37 -5.18 17.82 -10.58
N LYS A 38 -5.31 16.86 -11.51
CA LYS A 38 -4.20 15.98 -11.90
C LYS A 38 -3.18 16.78 -12.71
N LEU A 39 -1.91 16.67 -12.31
CA LEU A 39 -0.76 17.21 -13.03
C LEU A 39 -0.01 16.11 -13.76
N GLU A 40 0.74 16.50 -14.79
CA GLU A 40 1.64 15.61 -15.54
C GLU A 40 3.08 15.97 -15.23
N GLU A 41 3.92 14.97 -14.91
CA GLU A 41 5.34 15.19 -14.58
C GLU A 41 6.13 15.78 -15.74
N THR A 42 5.69 15.57 -16.97
CA THR A 42 6.35 16.05 -18.20
C THR A 42 6.00 17.48 -18.59
N LYS A 43 5.10 18.16 -17.83
CA LYS A 43 4.63 19.51 -18.12
C LYS A 43 5.06 20.50 -17.03
N GLU A 44 5.14 21.77 -17.38
CA GLU A 44 5.25 22.84 -16.41
C GLU A 44 3.99 22.90 -15.52
N TRP A 45 4.20 23.12 -14.23
CA TRP A 45 3.10 23.25 -13.29
C TRP A 45 2.76 24.72 -13.01
N SER A 46 1.51 25.07 -13.22
CA SER A 46 0.95 26.37 -12.82
C SER A 46 0.15 26.21 -11.54
N LEU A 47 0.79 26.53 -10.40
CA LEU A 47 0.18 26.39 -9.09
C LEU A 47 -0.35 27.75 -8.60
N VAL A 48 -1.53 27.74 -8.00
CA VAL A 48 -2.16 28.94 -7.41
C VAL A 48 -2.30 28.82 -5.90
N PRO A 49 -2.31 29.91 -5.14
CA PRO A 49 -2.68 29.89 -3.73
C PRO A 49 -4.04 29.22 -3.51
N GLY A 50 -4.15 28.39 -2.47
CA GLY A 50 -5.35 27.58 -2.19
C GLY A 50 -5.57 26.40 -3.14
N GLY A 51 -4.69 26.20 -4.14
CA GLY A 51 -4.80 25.15 -5.13
C GLY A 51 -4.58 23.74 -4.57
N LYS A 52 -5.25 22.76 -5.18
CA LYS A 52 -5.21 21.34 -4.83
C LYS A 52 -4.81 20.52 -6.04
N TYR A 53 -3.78 19.73 -5.90
CA TYR A 53 -3.17 19.02 -7.03
C TYR A 53 -2.74 17.62 -6.65
N TYR A 54 -2.58 16.76 -7.66
CA TYR A 54 -1.91 15.48 -7.51
C TYR A 54 -1.18 15.05 -8.78
N VAL A 55 -0.18 14.21 -8.62
CA VAL A 55 0.63 13.62 -9.69
C VAL A 55 0.74 12.12 -9.44
N THR A 56 0.85 11.33 -10.52
CA THR A 56 0.98 9.86 -10.42
C THR A 56 2.21 9.40 -11.17
N ARG A 57 2.91 8.41 -10.65
CA ARG A 57 4.04 7.76 -11.32
C ARG A 57 3.74 6.26 -11.51
N ASN A 58 3.99 5.73 -12.71
CA ASN A 58 3.72 4.34 -13.08
C ASN A 58 2.25 3.90 -12.91
N GLU A 59 1.31 4.82 -12.70
CA GLU A 59 -0.10 4.52 -12.35
C GLU A 59 -0.25 3.68 -11.06
N SER A 60 0.82 3.51 -10.27
CA SER A 60 0.85 2.72 -9.04
C SER A 60 1.31 3.49 -7.81
N SER A 61 1.78 4.73 -7.99
CA SER A 61 2.08 5.67 -6.90
C SER A 61 1.45 7.02 -7.17
N VAL A 62 1.07 7.73 -6.10
CA VAL A 62 0.43 9.04 -6.17
C VAL A 62 0.96 9.97 -5.09
N ILE A 63 1.19 11.23 -5.45
CA ILE A 63 1.48 12.32 -4.51
C ILE A 63 0.44 13.41 -4.72
N ALA A 64 -0.35 13.68 -3.69
CA ALA A 64 -1.32 14.77 -3.65
C ALA A 64 -0.84 15.89 -2.73
N PHE A 65 -1.15 17.14 -3.06
CA PHE A 65 -0.73 18.28 -2.24
C PHE A 65 -1.71 19.43 -2.29
N GLN A 66 -1.69 20.24 -1.22
CA GLN A 66 -2.50 21.45 -1.06
C GLN A 66 -1.57 22.63 -0.84
N ILE A 67 -1.69 23.63 -1.68
CA ILE A 67 -0.97 24.92 -1.54
C ILE A 67 -1.80 25.80 -0.60
N PRO A 68 -1.22 26.44 0.45
CA PRO A 68 -1.97 27.37 1.29
C PRO A 68 -2.31 28.66 0.54
N GLU A 69 -3.32 29.40 1.03
CA GLU A 69 -3.67 30.72 0.52
C GLU A 69 -2.55 31.76 0.75
N SER A 70 -1.77 31.59 1.82
CA SER A 70 -0.63 32.43 2.17
C SER A 70 0.69 31.81 1.74
N ALA A 71 1.78 32.59 1.82
CA ALA A 71 3.12 32.05 1.64
C ALA A 71 3.38 30.92 2.65
N PHE A 72 4.09 29.90 2.22
CA PHE A 72 4.47 28.76 3.05
C PHE A 72 5.98 28.75 3.37
N SER A 73 6.34 28.08 4.47
CA SER A 73 7.72 27.93 4.93
C SER A 73 8.07 26.49 5.35
N SER A 74 7.20 25.52 5.05
CA SER A 74 7.43 24.10 5.36
C SER A 74 6.45 23.21 4.60
N TYR A 75 6.73 21.90 4.67
CA TYR A 75 5.87 20.83 4.19
C TYR A 75 5.40 19.97 5.36
N GLN A 76 4.13 19.54 5.35
CA GLN A 76 3.59 18.53 6.24
C GLN A 76 3.29 17.30 5.37
N ILE A 77 4.06 16.26 5.55
CA ILE A 77 4.05 15.10 4.68
C ILE A 77 3.48 13.91 5.43
N ILE A 78 2.56 13.17 4.82
CA ILE A 78 2.19 11.82 5.25
C ILE A 78 2.46 10.86 4.10
N ALA A 79 3.13 9.73 4.42
CA ALA A 79 3.52 8.73 3.45
C ALA A 79 3.06 7.34 3.89
N SER A 80 2.60 6.53 2.92
CA SER A 80 2.15 5.14 3.05
C SER A 80 2.40 4.40 1.76
N HIS A 81 2.00 3.11 1.65
CA HIS A 81 2.19 2.38 0.40
C HIS A 81 0.91 1.74 -0.16
N SER A 82 0.93 1.44 -1.46
CA SER A 82 -0.21 0.95 -2.24
C SER A 82 -0.17 -0.55 -2.47
N ASP A 83 1.02 -1.16 -2.39
CA ASP A 83 1.23 -2.58 -2.63
C ASP A 83 0.97 -3.40 -1.36
N CYS A 84 0.76 -4.69 -1.54
CA CYS A 84 0.51 -5.65 -0.48
C CYS A 84 1.15 -6.98 -0.87
N PRO A 85 1.55 -7.84 0.09
CA PRO A 85 2.08 -9.17 -0.23
C PRO A 85 1.05 -10.00 -1.00
N THR A 86 1.50 -10.59 -2.10
CA THR A 86 0.64 -11.39 -2.98
C THR A 86 1.44 -12.33 -3.89
N PHE A 87 0.74 -12.99 -4.84
CA PHE A 87 1.36 -13.67 -5.97
C PHE A 87 1.16 -12.85 -7.24
N LYS A 88 2.26 -12.57 -7.95
CA LYS A 88 2.27 -11.91 -9.25
C LYS A 88 2.33 -12.98 -10.35
N VAL A 89 1.46 -12.86 -11.36
CA VAL A 89 1.52 -13.70 -12.54
C VAL A 89 2.78 -13.33 -13.32
N LYS A 90 3.61 -14.32 -13.66
CA LYS A 90 4.71 -14.13 -14.59
C LYS A 90 4.11 -13.88 -15.98
N GLY A 91 4.72 -12.96 -16.75
CA GLY A 91 4.15 -12.44 -17.99
C GLY A 91 4.04 -13.46 -19.15
N GLU A 92 3.56 -14.67 -18.88
CA GLU A 92 3.44 -15.78 -19.82
C GLU A 92 1.99 -16.27 -19.89
N ASP A 93 1.67 -16.95 -20.99
CA ASP A 93 0.39 -17.62 -21.14
C ASP A 93 0.18 -18.69 -20.05
N PRO A 94 -1.07 -18.93 -19.63
CA PRO A 94 -1.40 -20.09 -18.80
C PRO A 94 -0.95 -21.40 -19.48
N PHE A 95 -0.57 -22.38 -18.68
CA PHE A 95 -0.09 -23.66 -19.19
C PHE A 95 -0.95 -24.85 -18.72
N VAL A 96 -1.01 -25.88 -19.53
CA VAL A 96 -1.76 -27.11 -19.21
C VAL A 96 -0.85 -28.12 -18.50
N THR A 97 -1.32 -28.65 -17.37
CA THR A 97 -0.67 -29.72 -16.61
C THR A 97 -1.40 -31.04 -16.86
N ASP A 98 -0.65 -32.06 -17.21
CA ASP A 98 -1.13 -33.46 -17.48
C ASP A 98 -2.33 -33.56 -18.42
N GLY A 99 -2.50 -32.61 -19.33
CA GLY A 99 -3.57 -32.56 -20.31
C GLY A 99 -4.96 -32.24 -19.74
N HIS A 100 -5.09 -31.85 -18.47
CA HIS A 100 -6.38 -31.69 -17.78
C HIS A 100 -6.60 -30.35 -17.09
N TYR A 101 -5.55 -29.73 -16.60
CA TYR A 101 -5.69 -28.51 -15.79
C TYR A 101 -4.89 -27.35 -16.38
N THR A 102 -5.53 -26.24 -16.59
CA THR A 102 -4.84 -24.98 -16.90
C THR A 102 -4.41 -24.31 -15.59
N ARG A 103 -3.14 -23.96 -15.50
CA ARG A 103 -2.54 -23.30 -14.34
C ARG A 103 -1.87 -21.99 -14.74
N LEU A 104 -1.72 -21.09 -13.76
CA LEU A 104 -0.96 -19.85 -13.92
C LEU A 104 0.44 -20.04 -13.32
N ASN A 105 1.45 -19.51 -14.01
CA ASN A 105 2.79 -19.41 -13.49
C ASN A 105 2.89 -18.13 -12.64
N VAL A 106 3.14 -18.27 -11.35
CA VAL A 106 3.19 -17.14 -10.42
C VAL A 106 4.49 -17.15 -9.62
N GLU A 107 4.85 -15.97 -9.10
CA GLU A 107 5.90 -15.81 -8.09
C GLU A 107 5.39 -15.00 -6.90
N GLY A 108 6.04 -15.18 -5.73
CA GLY A 108 5.71 -14.41 -4.54
C GLY A 108 6.17 -12.97 -4.69
N TYR A 109 5.30 -12.06 -4.34
CA TYR A 109 5.55 -10.62 -4.25
C TYR A 109 5.48 -10.21 -2.78
N GLY A 110 6.60 -9.73 -2.22
CA GLY A 110 6.71 -9.40 -0.80
C GLY A 110 6.77 -10.61 0.14
N GLY A 111 6.80 -10.32 1.43
CA GLY A 111 6.81 -11.31 2.51
C GLY A 111 5.39 -11.69 2.93
N MET A 112 4.99 -12.97 2.80
CA MET A 112 3.64 -13.40 3.15
C MET A 112 3.60 -14.73 3.88
N ILE A 113 2.57 -14.91 4.70
CA ILE A 113 2.17 -16.23 5.20
C ILE A 113 1.46 -16.97 4.07
N ARG A 114 1.98 -18.12 3.64
CA ARG A 114 1.46 -18.85 2.46
C ARG A 114 0.22 -19.68 2.75
N SER A 115 0.10 -20.24 3.95
CA SER A 115 -1.01 -21.13 4.31
C SER A 115 -2.42 -20.53 4.12
N PRO A 116 -2.68 -19.23 4.34
CA PRO A 116 -4.01 -18.67 4.12
C PRO A 116 -4.43 -18.54 2.66
N TRP A 117 -3.54 -18.80 1.69
CA TRP A 117 -3.85 -18.71 0.27
C TRP A 117 -4.51 -19.96 -0.29
N PHE A 118 -4.42 -21.09 0.41
CA PHE A 118 -5.02 -22.34 -0.03
C PHE A 118 -6.55 -22.36 0.15
N ASP A 119 -7.22 -23.10 -0.75
CA ASP A 119 -8.64 -23.45 -0.69
C ASP A 119 -9.59 -22.24 -0.59
N ARG A 120 -9.17 -21.10 -1.15
CA ARG A 120 -9.93 -19.86 -1.12
C ARG A 120 -10.38 -19.45 -2.53
N PRO A 121 -11.50 -18.71 -2.62
CA PRO A 121 -11.86 -18.03 -3.85
C PRO A 121 -10.86 -16.88 -4.09
N LEU A 122 -10.07 -17.00 -5.14
CA LEU A 122 -9.10 -15.99 -5.57
C LEU A 122 -9.50 -15.44 -6.94
N SER A 123 -9.01 -14.25 -7.24
CA SER A 123 -9.16 -13.62 -8.54
C SER A 123 -7.88 -12.92 -8.96
N LEU A 124 -7.90 -12.29 -10.13
CA LEU A 124 -6.80 -11.57 -10.74
C LEU A 124 -7.22 -10.13 -11.02
N ALA A 125 -6.36 -9.21 -10.68
CA ALA A 125 -6.49 -7.79 -11.00
C ALA A 125 -5.12 -7.15 -11.25
N GLY A 126 -5.09 -6.08 -12.03
CA GLY A 126 -3.86 -5.39 -12.37
C GLY A 126 -4.03 -4.51 -13.59
N ARG A 127 -3.07 -4.54 -14.49
CA ARG A 127 -3.17 -3.87 -15.78
C ARG A 127 -2.70 -4.76 -16.94
N MET A 128 -3.24 -4.50 -18.11
CA MET A 128 -2.73 -5.00 -19.38
C MET A 128 -2.31 -3.82 -20.24
N VAL A 129 -1.22 -3.98 -20.99
CA VAL A 129 -0.73 -2.97 -21.92
C VAL A 129 -1.06 -3.41 -23.32
N VAL A 130 -1.84 -2.59 -24.00
CA VAL A 130 -2.32 -2.89 -25.36
C VAL A 130 -1.71 -1.93 -26.38
N ARG A 131 -1.69 -2.36 -27.64
CA ARG A 131 -1.30 -1.54 -28.78
C ARG A 131 -2.30 -0.40 -28.97
N ASP A 132 -1.81 0.81 -29.18
CA ASP A 132 -2.61 2.01 -29.51
C ASP A 132 -1.94 2.75 -30.68
N GLY A 133 -2.24 2.29 -31.88
CA GLY A 133 -1.55 2.75 -33.09
C GLY A 133 -0.05 2.48 -33.05
N ASN A 134 0.77 3.54 -33.05
CA ASN A 134 2.23 3.47 -32.88
C ASN A 134 2.69 3.64 -31.42
N SER A 135 1.77 3.61 -30.48
CA SER A 135 2.01 3.77 -29.05
C SER A 135 1.48 2.58 -28.27
N VAL A 136 1.51 2.67 -26.94
CA VAL A 136 0.93 1.70 -26.03
C VAL A 136 -0.03 2.39 -25.08
N LYS A 137 -1.07 1.67 -24.66
CA LYS A 137 -2.06 2.12 -23.69
C LYS A 137 -2.14 1.12 -22.54
N SER A 138 -2.05 1.62 -21.30
CA SER A 138 -2.33 0.83 -20.09
C SER A 138 -3.85 0.77 -19.89
N VAL A 139 -4.36 -0.44 -19.63
CA VAL A 139 -5.77 -0.70 -19.32
C VAL A 139 -5.84 -1.41 -17.98
N LEU A 140 -6.53 -0.79 -17.03
CA LEU A 140 -6.80 -1.38 -15.72
C LEU A 140 -7.78 -2.54 -15.89
N VAL A 141 -7.45 -3.70 -15.30
CA VAL A 141 -8.24 -4.92 -15.45
C VAL A 141 -8.49 -5.63 -14.11
N ASP A 142 -9.68 -6.22 -14.01
CA ASP A 142 -10.10 -7.05 -12.89
C ASP A 142 -11.09 -8.10 -13.39
N ALA A 143 -10.84 -9.37 -13.12
CA ALA A 143 -11.77 -10.44 -13.49
C ALA A 143 -13.10 -10.36 -12.72
N GLY A 144 -13.11 -9.74 -11.54
CA GLY A 144 -14.32 -9.39 -10.76
C GLY A 144 -15.14 -10.58 -10.25
N ARG A 145 -14.65 -11.81 -10.39
CA ARG A 145 -15.32 -13.06 -9.98
C ARG A 145 -14.34 -14.03 -9.34
N ASP A 146 -14.85 -15.06 -8.71
CA ASP A 146 -14.05 -16.20 -8.28
C ASP A 146 -13.49 -16.87 -9.54
N LEU A 147 -12.18 -16.82 -9.72
CA LEU A 147 -11.53 -17.20 -10.97
C LEU A 147 -10.55 -18.34 -10.80
N VAL A 148 -9.74 -18.31 -9.75
CA VAL A 148 -8.68 -19.28 -9.53
C VAL A 148 -8.69 -19.79 -8.09
N THR A 149 -8.10 -20.96 -7.87
CA THR A 149 -7.85 -21.51 -6.54
C THR A 149 -6.47 -22.16 -6.48
N ILE A 150 -5.85 -22.14 -5.29
CA ILE A 150 -4.65 -22.90 -4.97
C ILE A 150 -5.11 -24.06 -4.08
N PRO A 151 -5.23 -25.28 -4.59
CA PRO A 151 -5.73 -26.41 -3.81
C PRO A 151 -4.67 -26.95 -2.86
N ASN A 152 -5.05 -27.22 -1.62
CA ASN A 152 -4.23 -28.00 -0.71
C ASN A 152 -4.10 -29.45 -1.19
N LEU A 153 -3.02 -30.10 -0.79
CA LEU A 153 -2.92 -31.54 -0.91
C LEU A 153 -3.77 -32.19 0.21
N PRO A 154 -4.64 -33.17 -0.11
CA PRO A 154 -5.48 -33.81 0.89
C PRO A 154 -4.67 -34.45 2.02
N ILE A 155 -5.21 -34.43 3.25
CA ILE A 155 -4.53 -34.94 4.46
C ILE A 155 -4.00 -36.37 4.30
N HIS A 156 -4.68 -37.22 3.51
CA HIS A 156 -4.25 -38.59 3.27
C HIS A 156 -2.96 -38.70 2.46
N LEU A 157 -2.65 -37.68 1.66
CA LEU A 157 -1.42 -37.57 0.86
C LEU A 157 -0.36 -36.69 1.54
N ASN A 158 -0.70 -36.00 2.62
CA ASN A 158 0.18 -35.08 3.36
C ASN A 158 -0.09 -35.14 4.86
N ARG A 159 0.20 -36.28 5.50
CA ARG A 159 -0.13 -36.53 6.91
C ARG A 159 0.65 -35.65 7.88
N ASP A 160 1.79 -35.11 7.47
CA ASP A 160 2.67 -34.30 8.28
C ASP A 160 2.37 -32.78 8.21
N ILE A 161 1.33 -32.39 7.48
CA ILE A 161 1.01 -30.97 7.25
C ILE A 161 0.88 -30.17 8.57
N ASN A 162 0.36 -30.78 9.63
CA ASN A 162 0.18 -30.13 10.92
C ASN A 162 1.46 -30.10 11.79
N ASN A 163 2.54 -30.73 11.33
CA ASN A 163 3.85 -30.75 12.02
C ASN A 163 4.80 -29.65 11.53
N GLY A 164 4.32 -28.74 10.66
CA GLY A 164 5.07 -27.67 10.04
C GLY A 164 5.60 -28.03 8.66
N ILE A 165 5.11 -27.34 7.65
CA ILE A 165 5.48 -27.57 6.24
C ILE A 165 6.11 -26.30 5.65
N LYS A 166 7.12 -26.48 4.80
CA LYS A 166 7.68 -25.44 3.96
C LYS A 166 7.08 -25.54 2.57
N TYR A 167 6.13 -24.66 2.25
CA TYR A 167 5.54 -24.60 0.92
C TYR A 167 6.54 -24.07 -0.12
N SER A 168 6.63 -24.78 -1.28
CA SER A 168 7.33 -24.33 -2.47
C SER A 168 6.39 -23.45 -3.32
N VAL A 169 6.82 -22.24 -3.68
CA VAL A 169 6.01 -21.41 -4.57
C VAL A 169 5.88 -22.06 -5.95
N GLN A 170 6.97 -22.61 -6.46
CA GLN A 170 7.03 -23.18 -7.81
C GLN A 170 6.16 -24.45 -8.00
N THR A 171 5.85 -25.16 -6.94
CA THR A 171 5.05 -26.42 -7.01
C THR A 171 3.70 -26.30 -6.35
N ASP A 172 3.67 -25.76 -5.10
CA ASP A 172 2.48 -25.80 -4.27
C ASP A 172 1.53 -24.61 -4.49
N MET A 173 2.08 -23.45 -4.93
CA MET A 173 1.32 -22.21 -4.96
C MET A 173 0.83 -21.80 -6.35
N LEU A 174 1.01 -22.64 -7.38
CA LEU A 174 0.52 -22.32 -8.73
C LEU A 174 -1.00 -22.54 -8.82
N PRO A 175 -1.79 -21.48 -9.04
CA PRO A 175 -3.24 -21.60 -9.02
C PRO A 175 -3.80 -22.31 -10.25
N ILE A 176 -4.90 -23.03 -10.06
CA ILE A 176 -5.71 -23.63 -11.13
C ILE A 176 -6.67 -22.57 -11.65
N LEU A 177 -6.67 -22.38 -12.97
CA LEU A 177 -7.56 -21.46 -13.69
C LEU A 177 -8.81 -22.20 -14.23
N GLY A 178 -8.67 -23.45 -14.63
CA GLY A 178 -9.74 -24.25 -15.21
C GLY A 178 -9.26 -25.58 -15.78
N ASP A 179 -10.05 -26.16 -16.66
CA ASP A 179 -9.68 -27.32 -17.47
C ASP A 179 -8.67 -26.97 -18.58
N GLU A 180 -8.34 -27.90 -19.44
CA GLU A 180 -7.35 -27.72 -20.51
C GLU A 180 -7.72 -26.64 -21.54
N THR A 181 -8.99 -26.25 -21.64
CA THR A 181 -9.47 -25.23 -22.60
C THR A 181 -9.33 -23.80 -22.04
N ALA A 182 -9.23 -23.63 -20.72
CA ALA A 182 -9.21 -22.32 -20.08
C ALA A 182 -8.05 -21.42 -20.54
N LYS A 183 -6.94 -21.99 -20.99
CA LYS A 183 -5.78 -21.22 -21.52
C LYS A 183 -6.15 -20.41 -22.77
N ASP A 184 -7.05 -20.94 -23.61
CA ASP A 184 -7.39 -20.36 -24.90
C ASP A 184 -8.27 -19.10 -24.76
N HIS A 185 -8.89 -18.92 -23.56
CA HIS A 185 -9.80 -17.82 -23.23
C HIS A 185 -9.25 -16.87 -22.18
N PHE A 186 -7.99 -16.99 -21.79
CA PHE A 186 -7.43 -16.25 -20.65
C PHE A 186 -7.53 -14.73 -20.83
N TYR A 187 -7.16 -14.21 -21.98
CA TYR A 187 -7.17 -12.76 -22.25
C TYR A 187 -8.57 -12.20 -22.40
N GLU A 188 -9.50 -12.99 -22.94
CA GLU A 188 -10.91 -12.63 -23.09
C GLU A 188 -11.62 -12.40 -21.75
N LEU A 189 -11.08 -12.99 -20.64
CA LEU A 189 -11.59 -12.75 -19.28
C LEU A 189 -11.46 -11.30 -18.85
N PHE A 190 -10.53 -10.55 -19.45
CA PHE A 190 -10.20 -9.18 -19.09
C PHE A 190 -10.50 -8.19 -20.20
N LEU A 191 -10.22 -8.55 -21.43
CA LEU A 191 -10.32 -7.70 -22.61
C LEU A 191 -10.99 -8.45 -23.77
N PRO A 192 -12.32 -8.72 -23.69
CA PRO A 192 -13.04 -9.57 -24.65
C PRO A 192 -13.05 -9.00 -26.08
N ASP A 193 -12.93 -7.69 -26.23
CA ASP A 193 -12.98 -7.00 -27.52
C ASP A 193 -11.58 -6.68 -28.09
N THR A 194 -10.50 -7.19 -27.44
CA THR A 194 -9.12 -6.90 -27.85
C THR A 194 -8.47 -8.19 -28.40
N ALA A 195 -7.92 -8.11 -29.60
CA ALA A 195 -7.18 -9.24 -30.16
C ALA A 195 -5.95 -9.58 -29.31
N LYS A 196 -5.66 -10.87 -29.12
CA LYS A 196 -4.54 -11.32 -28.26
C LYS A 196 -3.20 -10.71 -28.70
N GLU A 197 -2.96 -10.60 -30.01
CA GLU A 197 -1.75 -10.02 -30.60
C GLU A 197 -1.58 -8.53 -30.33
N ASP A 198 -2.63 -7.84 -29.91
CA ASP A 198 -2.59 -6.43 -29.49
C ASP A 198 -2.37 -6.27 -27.99
N ILE A 199 -2.43 -7.35 -27.21
CA ILE A 199 -2.06 -7.37 -25.79
C ILE A 199 -0.58 -7.63 -25.69
N LEU A 200 0.21 -6.59 -25.40
CA LEU A 200 1.68 -6.62 -25.49
C LEU A 200 2.34 -7.07 -24.17
N SER A 201 1.72 -6.80 -23.05
CA SER A 201 2.22 -7.24 -21.73
C SER A 201 1.14 -7.14 -20.66
N MET A 202 1.41 -7.71 -19.48
CA MET A 202 0.51 -7.67 -18.35
C MET A 202 1.25 -7.62 -17.02
N GLU A 203 0.61 -7.01 -16.03
CA GLU A 203 0.98 -7.05 -14.62
C GLU A 203 -0.26 -7.39 -13.82
N LEU A 204 -0.43 -8.69 -13.52
CA LEU A 204 -1.59 -9.23 -12.82
C LEU A 204 -1.17 -9.80 -11.47
N TYR A 205 -1.98 -9.50 -10.46
CA TYR A 205 -1.80 -9.94 -9.07
C TYR A 205 -3.01 -10.77 -8.64
N LEU A 206 -2.75 -11.83 -7.88
CA LEU A 206 -3.81 -12.56 -7.21
C LEU A 206 -4.36 -11.72 -6.06
N TYR A 207 -5.65 -11.78 -5.85
CA TYR A 207 -6.25 -11.23 -4.64
C TYR A 207 -7.32 -12.15 -4.05
N ASN A 208 -7.42 -12.14 -2.72
CA ASN A 208 -8.45 -12.85 -2.01
C ASN A 208 -9.79 -12.15 -2.17
N ARG A 209 -10.82 -12.90 -2.58
CA ARG A 209 -12.18 -12.38 -2.78
C ARG A 209 -13.05 -12.41 -1.54
N VAL A 210 -12.58 -13.04 -0.45
CA VAL A 210 -13.31 -13.02 0.81
C VAL A 210 -13.43 -11.57 1.30
N GLU A 211 -14.64 -11.11 1.47
CA GLU A 211 -14.92 -9.77 1.97
C GLU A 211 -14.41 -9.60 3.40
N GLY A 212 -13.98 -8.38 3.71
CA GLY A 212 -13.64 -8.03 5.09
C GLY A 212 -14.87 -8.03 5.99
N SER A 213 -14.68 -8.21 7.28
CA SER A 213 -15.76 -8.27 8.26
C SER A 213 -15.44 -7.52 9.54
N ILE A 214 -16.47 -6.96 10.16
CA ILE A 214 -16.42 -6.41 11.51
C ILE A 214 -16.99 -7.47 12.47
N TRP A 215 -16.22 -7.86 13.48
CA TRP A 215 -16.51 -8.98 14.33
C TRP A 215 -16.13 -8.72 15.81
N GLY A 216 -16.37 -9.71 16.65
CA GLY A 216 -16.23 -9.65 18.11
C GLY A 216 -17.57 -9.50 18.79
N ALA A 217 -17.63 -9.75 20.10
CA ALA A 217 -18.88 -9.72 20.88
C ALA A 217 -19.54 -8.33 20.87
N GLY A 218 -18.74 -7.26 20.84
CA GLY A 218 -19.15 -5.85 20.74
C GLY A 218 -18.77 -5.20 19.41
N LYS A 219 -18.38 -5.98 18.37
CA LYS A 219 -17.88 -5.49 17.09
C LYS A 219 -16.60 -4.67 17.22
N GLU A 220 -15.69 -5.15 18.08
CA GLU A 220 -14.44 -4.45 18.44
C GLU A 220 -13.34 -4.59 17.38
N PHE A 221 -13.44 -5.57 16.48
CA PHE A 221 -12.38 -5.93 15.54
C PHE A 221 -12.88 -5.93 14.10
N LEU A 222 -11.97 -5.72 13.19
CA LEU A 222 -12.16 -5.96 11.77
C LEU A 222 -11.09 -6.92 11.24
N SER A 223 -11.44 -7.69 10.21
CA SER A 223 -10.52 -8.55 9.47
C SER A 223 -10.73 -8.34 7.98
N SER A 224 -9.63 -8.21 7.25
CA SER A 224 -9.61 -8.13 5.78
C SER A 224 -8.25 -8.60 5.27
N GLY A 225 -8.17 -9.02 4.04
CA GLY A 225 -6.90 -9.07 3.32
C GLY A 225 -6.40 -7.64 3.05
N ARG A 226 -5.11 -7.49 2.78
CA ARG A 226 -4.48 -6.23 2.36
C ARG A 226 -4.61 -5.06 3.36
N LEU A 227 -4.72 -5.36 4.66
CA LEU A 227 -4.69 -4.32 5.69
C LEU A 227 -3.34 -3.60 5.69
N ASP A 228 -2.27 -4.35 5.50
CA ASP A 228 -0.95 -3.84 5.22
C ASP A 228 -0.80 -3.61 3.70
N ASP A 229 -0.71 -2.37 3.18
CA ASP A 229 -0.80 -1.12 3.98
C ASP A 229 -2.01 -0.26 3.57
N LEU A 230 -3.05 -0.89 2.99
CA LEU A 230 -4.26 -0.15 2.56
C LEU A 230 -4.97 0.53 3.73
N GLN A 231 -4.76 0.07 4.95
CA GLN A 231 -5.27 0.71 6.15
C GLN A 231 -4.61 2.08 6.36
N SER A 232 -3.28 2.17 6.25
CA SER A 232 -2.57 3.44 6.38
C SER A 232 -2.77 4.32 5.15
N ALA A 233 -2.82 3.75 3.95
CA ALA A 233 -3.13 4.49 2.72
C ALA A 233 -4.51 5.17 2.81
N PHE A 234 -5.54 4.44 3.26
CA PHE A 234 -6.87 4.99 3.50
C PHE A 234 -6.85 6.08 4.58
N GLY A 235 -6.21 5.81 5.73
CA GLY A 235 -6.14 6.75 6.84
C GLY A 235 -5.40 8.03 6.46
N SER A 236 -4.28 7.91 5.75
CA SER A 236 -3.48 9.02 5.22
C SER A 236 -4.28 9.89 4.27
N LEU A 237 -4.96 9.26 3.29
CA LEU A 237 -5.76 9.97 2.30
C LEU A 237 -6.96 10.67 2.96
N LYS A 238 -7.69 9.97 3.85
CA LYS A 238 -8.85 10.53 4.56
C LYS A 238 -8.46 11.71 5.45
N GLY A 239 -7.36 11.59 6.21
CA GLY A 239 -6.82 12.66 7.04
C GLY A 239 -6.34 13.86 6.21
N PHE A 240 -5.65 13.60 5.10
CA PHE A 240 -5.20 14.62 4.16
C PHE A 240 -6.36 15.39 3.52
N LEU A 241 -7.42 14.71 3.09
CA LEU A 241 -8.61 15.37 2.50
C LEU A 241 -9.35 16.24 3.50
N ALA A 242 -9.36 15.87 4.79
CA ALA A 242 -9.98 16.65 5.85
C ALA A 242 -9.13 17.84 6.32
N ALA A 243 -7.82 17.84 6.04
CA ALA A 243 -6.89 18.88 6.46
C ALA A 243 -7.02 20.15 5.61
N LYS A 244 -6.58 21.27 6.20
CA LYS A 244 -6.42 22.56 5.49
C LYS A 244 -4.97 22.99 5.56
N ALA A 245 -4.41 23.39 4.44
CA ALA A 245 -3.07 23.97 4.38
C ALA A 245 -3.10 25.41 4.95
N THR A 246 -2.31 25.68 5.99
CA THR A 246 -2.25 26.99 6.67
C THR A 246 -0.81 27.36 6.96
N GLY A 247 -0.13 28.00 6.01
CA GLY A 247 1.29 28.39 6.15
C GLY A 247 2.29 27.27 5.85
N GLN A 248 1.82 26.07 5.54
CA GLN A 248 2.60 24.94 5.05
C GLN A 248 1.89 24.30 3.86
N VAL A 249 2.64 23.58 3.01
CA VAL A 249 2.09 22.70 1.98
C VAL A 249 1.78 21.35 2.63
N ASN A 250 0.55 20.90 2.56
CA ASN A 250 0.20 19.52 2.95
C ASN A 250 0.47 18.58 1.79
N VAL A 251 1.08 17.43 2.07
CA VAL A 251 1.44 16.40 1.08
C VAL A 251 1.00 15.04 1.57
N CYS A 252 0.32 14.28 0.71
CA CYS A 252 -0.01 12.87 0.93
C CYS A 252 0.65 12.06 -0.19
N ALA A 253 1.55 11.16 0.17
CA ALA A 253 2.27 10.31 -0.76
C ALA A 253 1.93 8.83 -0.51
N ILE A 254 1.55 8.11 -1.55
CA ILE A 254 1.30 6.66 -1.50
C ILE A 254 2.21 6.02 -2.55
N PHE A 255 3.19 5.24 -2.08
CA PHE A 255 4.23 4.65 -2.93
C PHE A 255 3.92 3.19 -3.24
N ASP A 256 4.49 2.69 -4.32
CA ASP A 256 4.45 1.27 -4.70
C ASP A 256 5.77 0.57 -4.33
N ASN A 257 5.75 -0.75 -4.34
CA ASN A 257 6.91 -1.62 -4.16
C ASN A 257 7.61 -1.53 -2.78
N GLU A 258 6.91 -1.10 -1.74
CA GLU A 258 7.45 -1.15 -0.37
C GLU A 258 7.82 -2.59 0.02
N GLU A 259 6.93 -3.53 -0.24
CA GLU A 259 7.01 -4.95 0.11
C GLU A 259 8.20 -5.70 -0.56
N VAL A 260 8.81 -5.08 -1.54
CA VAL A 260 9.97 -5.60 -2.27
C VAL A 260 11.18 -4.66 -2.23
N GLY A 261 11.20 -3.70 -1.30
CA GLY A 261 12.36 -2.87 -0.97
C GLY A 261 12.40 -1.49 -1.63
N SER A 262 11.33 -1.01 -2.24
CA SER A 262 11.19 0.37 -2.76
C SER A 262 12.14 0.81 -3.88
N LEU A 263 13.00 -0.07 -4.41
CA LEU A 263 14.06 0.23 -5.39
C LEU A 263 13.53 0.33 -6.84
N THR A 264 12.49 1.12 -7.06
CA THR A 264 11.90 1.33 -8.39
C THR A 264 11.62 2.81 -8.62
N LYS A 265 11.35 3.22 -9.88
CA LYS A 265 11.01 4.62 -10.20
C LYS A 265 9.76 5.14 -9.47
N GLN A 266 8.87 4.25 -9.03
CA GLN A 266 7.63 4.54 -8.31
C GLN A 266 7.70 4.20 -6.82
N GLY A 267 8.78 3.60 -6.34
CA GLY A 267 9.00 3.27 -4.93
C GLY A 267 9.45 4.47 -4.10
N ALA A 268 9.48 4.29 -2.79
CA ALA A 268 9.94 5.33 -1.86
C ALA A 268 11.42 5.69 -2.03
N ASP A 269 12.27 4.76 -2.52
CA ASP A 269 13.68 5.00 -2.85
C ASP A 269 13.87 5.57 -4.27
N SER A 270 12.94 6.40 -4.70
CA SER A 270 13.01 7.12 -5.98
C SER A 270 13.08 8.61 -5.76
N SER A 271 13.33 9.35 -6.83
CA SER A 271 13.29 10.81 -6.85
C SER A 271 11.86 11.39 -6.77
N PHE A 272 10.80 10.56 -6.76
CA PHE A 272 9.42 11.01 -6.95
C PHE A 272 8.99 12.06 -5.93
N LEU A 273 9.22 11.84 -4.64
CA LEU A 273 8.90 12.82 -3.62
C LEU A 273 9.77 14.08 -3.75
N THR A 274 11.10 13.90 -3.88
CA THR A 274 12.05 15.01 -3.97
C THR A 274 11.75 15.90 -5.16
N GLU A 275 11.54 15.32 -6.34
CA GLU A 275 11.21 16.06 -7.57
C GLU A 275 9.86 16.78 -7.43
N THR A 276 8.83 16.13 -6.86
CA THR A 276 7.52 16.75 -6.61
C THR A 276 7.65 17.98 -5.71
N LEU A 277 8.38 17.88 -4.58
CA LEU A 277 8.61 19.02 -3.69
C LEU A 277 9.40 20.14 -4.35
N GLN A 278 10.39 19.80 -5.19
CA GLN A 278 11.17 20.79 -5.96
C GLN A 278 10.30 21.49 -7.01
N HIS A 279 9.43 20.76 -7.72
CA HIS A 279 8.48 21.33 -8.67
C HIS A 279 7.49 22.28 -7.99
N ILE A 280 6.95 21.90 -6.82
CA ILE A 280 6.10 22.78 -6.01
C ILE A 280 6.84 24.08 -5.65
N ASN A 281 8.07 23.95 -5.15
CA ASN A 281 8.90 25.09 -4.77
C ASN A 281 9.13 26.04 -5.95
N ALA A 282 9.57 25.51 -7.07
CA ALA A 282 9.84 26.27 -8.30
C ALA A 282 8.59 26.93 -8.87
N ALA A 283 7.46 26.20 -8.96
CA ALA A 283 6.19 26.71 -9.46
C ALA A 283 5.60 27.80 -8.56
N CYS A 284 5.95 27.82 -7.25
CA CYS A 284 5.62 28.89 -6.32
C CYS A 284 6.64 30.04 -6.30
N GLY A 285 7.59 30.09 -7.26
CA GLY A 285 8.55 31.19 -7.41
C GLY A 285 9.65 31.21 -6.34
N LYS A 286 9.94 30.08 -5.68
CA LYS A 286 10.95 29.96 -4.62
C LYS A 286 12.25 29.35 -5.19
N ASP A 287 13.39 29.85 -4.72
CA ASP A 287 14.70 29.35 -5.11
C ASP A 287 15.12 28.09 -4.33
N THR A 288 16.25 27.50 -4.68
CA THR A 288 16.79 26.30 -4.05
C THR A 288 17.13 26.52 -2.57
N ILE A 289 17.56 27.70 -2.18
CA ILE A 289 17.89 28.02 -0.78
C ILE A 289 16.60 28.07 0.07
N ALA A 290 15.53 28.66 -0.49
CA ALA A 290 14.21 28.62 0.15
C ALA A 290 13.71 27.20 0.29
N TYR A 291 13.88 26.35 -0.73
CA TYR A 291 13.52 24.92 -0.67
C TYR A 291 14.20 24.22 0.52
N HIS A 292 15.51 24.35 0.66
CA HIS A 292 16.25 23.71 1.77
C HIS A 292 15.82 24.23 3.15
N ARG A 293 15.51 25.54 3.28
CA ARG A 293 14.97 26.10 4.52
C ARG A 293 13.59 25.53 4.86
N ASP A 294 12.73 25.43 3.85
CA ASP A 294 11.38 24.90 4.01
C ASP A 294 11.41 23.41 4.40
N LEU A 295 12.31 22.62 3.79
CA LEU A 295 12.53 21.24 4.21
C LEU A 295 12.98 21.13 5.67
N ALA A 296 13.92 21.98 6.11
CA ALA A 296 14.41 21.96 7.49
C ALA A 296 13.31 22.28 8.53
N GLY A 297 12.27 23.03 8.13
CA GLY A 297 11.09 23.32 8.94
C GLY A 297 9.94 22.32 8.79
N SER A 298 10.14 21.26 8.04
CA SER A 298 9.09 20.30 7.67
C SER A 298 8.99 19.12 8.64
N PHE A 299 7.85 18.41 8.56
CA PHE A 299 7.60 17.22 9.36
C PHE A 299 6.98 16.14 8.48
N MET A 300 7.43 14.89 8.63
CA MET A 300 6.91 13.74 7.90
C MET A 300 6.39 12.67 8.86
N VAL A 301 5.23 12.13 8.52
CA VAL A 301 4.66 10.93 9.13
C VAL A 301 4.78 9.80 8.12
N SER A 302 5.52 8.76 8.45
CA SER A 302 5.54 7.50 7.73
C SER A 302 4.53 6.57 8.39
N ALA A 303 3.50 6.17 7.67
CA ALA A 303 2.41 5.36 8.18
C ALA A 303 2.45 3.98 7.52
N ASP A 304 2.56 2.95 8.36
CA ASP A 304 2.63 1.54 7.99
C ASP A 304 2.23 0.71 9.21
N ASN A 305 1.56 -0.44 9.04
CA ASN A 305 0.98 -1.17 10.15
C ASN A 305 2.03 -1.65 11.19
N ALA A 306 1.58 -1.89 12.41
CA ALA A 306 2.43 -2.30 13.54
C ALA A 306 1.96 -3.63 14.13
N HIS A 307 2.89 -4.43 14.66
CA HIS A 307 2.58 -5.72 15.28
C HIS A 307 1.86 -5.53 16.62
N ALA A 308 0.58 -5.95 16.71
CA ALA A 308 -0.11 -6.07 17.97
C ALA A 308 0.41 -7.25 18.80
N PHE A 309 0.37 -7.13 20.13
CA PHE A 309 0.72 -8.21 21.02
C PHE A 309 -0.17 -9.45 20.78
N HIS A 310 0.48 -10.56 20.39
CA HIS A 310 -0.21 -11.81 20.12
C HIS A 310 -0.38 -12.62 21.42
N PRO A 311 -1.61 -12.97 21.83
CA PRO A 311 -1.87 -13.56 23.13
C PRO A 311 -1.25 -14.95 23.35
N ALA A 312 -0.98 -15.70 22.28
CA ALA A 312 -0.36 -17.03 22.35
C ALA A 312 1.17 -17.02 22.23
N HIS A 313 1.81 -15.87 21.94
CA HIS A 313 3.25 -15.79 21.65
C HIS A 313 3.92 -14.60 22.34
N ALA A 314 3.69 -14.49 23.67
CA ALA A 314 4.22 -13.40 24.48
C ALA A 314 5.76 -13.29 24.45
N GLU A 315 6.45 -14.39 24.23
CA GLU A 315 7.90 -14.48 24.13
C GLU A 315 8.51 -13.83 22.87
N LYS A 316 7.69 -13.47 21.90
CA LYS A 316 8.10 -12.79 20.67
C LYS A 316 8.12 -11.26 20.81
N TYR A 317 7.65 -10.73 21.91
CA TYR A 317 7.46 -9.30 22.12
C TYR A 317 8.34 -8.77 23.25
N ASP A 318 8.73 -7.50 23.15
CA ASP A 318 9.37 -6.81 24.26
C ASP A 318 8.46 -6.84 25.49
N PRO A 319 8.99 -7.12 26.70
CA PRO A 319 8.16 -7.27 27.89
C PRO A 319 7.51 -5.96 28.38
N LYS A 320 7.99 -4.80 27.93
CA LYS A 320 7.53 -3.48 28.36
C LYS A 320 6.84 -2.66 27.27
N SER A 321 7.27 -2.83 26.01
CA SER A 321 6.80 -2.03 24.86
C SER A 321 5.74 -2.80 24.05
N ARG A 322 4.75 -3.37 24.73
CA ARG A 322 3.66 -4.12 24.09
C ARG A 322 2.57 -3.16 23.64
N VAL A 323 2.11 -3.34 22.41
CA VAL A 323 0.98 -2.58 21.87
C VAL A 323 -0.20 -3.49 21.58
N TYR A 324 -1.39 -2.95 21.70
CA TYR A 324 -2.63 -3.71 21.63
C TYR A 324 -3.56 -3.11 20.58
N MET A 325 -4.37 -3.98 19.94
CA MET A 325 -5.47 -3.50 19.11
C MET A 325 -6.40 -2.61 19.96
N ASN A 326 -6.99 -1.61 19.31
CA ASN A 326 -7.85 -0.60 19.97
C ASN A 326 -7.13 0.32 20.99
N GLY A 327 -5.82 0.24 21.10
CA GLY A 327 -5.02 1.10 21.98
C GLY A 327 -4.61 2.44 21.34
N GLY A 328 -5.09 2.74 20.14
CA GLY A 328 -4.77 3.97 19.41
C GLY A 328 -3.54 3.86 18.51
N VAL A 329 -3.04 5.00 18.07
CA VAL A 329 -1.88 5.12 17.17
C VAL A 329 -0.65 4.50 17.81
N VAL A 330 0.09 3.69 17.04
CA VAL A 330 1.36 3.09 17.49
C VAL A 330 2.51 3.93 16.94
N ILE A 331 3.34 4.47 17.82
CA ILE A 331 4.59 5.15 17.49
C ILE A 331 5.70 4.11 17.53
N LYS A 332 6.39 3.89 16.41
CA LYS A 332 7.41 2.84 16.27
C LYS A 332 8.80 3.37 16.58
N GLN A 333 9.56 2.69 17.45
CA GLN A 333 10.94 3.01 17.79
C GLN A 333 11.91 1.89 17.35
N SER A 334 13.10 2.27 16.90
CA SER A 334 14.16 1.32 16.55
C SER A 334 15.54 1.93 16.80
N ALA A 335 16.32 1.33 17.69
CA ALA A 335 17.72 1.73 17.92
C ALA A 335 18.60 1.57 16.66
N ASN A 336 18.24 0.63 15.77
CA ASN A 336 18.93 0.39 14.50
C ASN A 336 18.40 1.24 13.34
N GLN A 337 17.58 2.26 13.65
CA GLN A 337 17.01 3.21 12.67
C GLN A 337 16.24 2.51 11.52
N LYS A 338 15.59 1.39 11.84
CA LYS A 338 14.62 0.76 10.93
C LYS A 338 13.32 1.57 10.84
N TYR A 339 13.08 2.38 11.86
CA TYR A 339 12.05 3.42 11.95
C TYR A 339 12.73 4.75 12.22
N THR A 340 12.23 5.83 11.64
CA THR A 340 12.85 7.17 11.69
C THR A 340 12.57 7.93 12.99
N THR A 341 11.70 7.40 13.83
CA THR A 341 11.28 8.07 15.07
C THR A 341 12.47 8.37 15.97
N ASP A 342 12.59 9.63 16.37
CA ASP A 342 13.48 10.11 17.40
C ASP A 342 12.69 10.70 18.58
N ALA A 343 13.38 11.16 19.63
CA ALA A 343 12.72 11.70 20.82
C ALA A 343 11.91 12.97 20.55
N VAL A 344 12.31 13.78 19.56
CA VAL A 344 11.61 15.02 19.20
C VAL A 344 10.35 14.70 18.42
N SER A 345 10.46 13.88 17.38
CA SER A 345 9.32 13.50 16.55
C SER A 345 8.28 12.68 17.33
N GLU A 346 8.72 11.82 18.25
CA GLU A 346 7.83 11.12 19.19
C GLU A 346 7.07 12.09 20.08
N ALA A 347 7.77 13.07 20.72
CA ALA A 347 7.15 14.05 21.58
C ALA A 347 6.13 14.91 20.84
N VAL A 348 6.45 15.35 19.62
CA VAL A 348 5.53 16.10 18.74
C VAL A 348 4.29 15.26 18.43
N THR A 349 4.48 13.99 18.08
CA THR A 349 3.37 13.10 17.74
C THR A 349 2.46 12.85 18.95
N LYS A 350 3.03 12.64 20.15
CA LYS A 350 2.25 12.50 21.40
C LYS A 350 1.40 13.75 21.67
N MET A 351 1.97 14.94 21.48
CA MET A 351 1.23 16.21 21.64
C MET A 351 0.11 16.35 20.61
N ILE A 352 0.32 15.89 19.37
CA ILE A 352 -0.71 15.88 18.32
C ILE A 352 -1.84 14.94 18.74
N CYS A 353 -1.52 13.72 19.17
CA CYS A 353 -2.50 12.74 19.64
C CYS A 353 -3.30 13.28 20.85
N GLU A 354 -2.63 13.88 21.84
CA GLU A 354 -3.26 14.49 23.00
C GLU A 354 -4.25 15.60 22.59
N LYS A 355 -3.81 16.51 21.71
CA LYS A 355 -4.65 17.59 21.20
C LYS A 355 -5.87 17.07 20.41
N ALA A 356 -5.70 15.95 19.69
CA ALA A 356 -6.78 15.32 18.94
C ALA A 356 -7.69 14.44 19.84
N GLY A 357 -7.34 14.21 21.09
CA GLY A 357 -8.07 13.27 21.97
C GLY A 357 -7.92 11.80 21.52
N VAL A 358 -6.86 11.46 20.80
CA VAL A 358 -6.60 10.11 20.27
C VAL A 358 -5.54 9.44 21.15
N PRO A 359 -5.78 8.22 21.66
CA PRO A 359 -4.78 7.48 22.40
C PRO A 359 -3.61 7.09 21.49
N CYS A 360 -2.40 6.97 22.07
CA CYS A 360 -1.24 6.44 21.38
C CYS A 360 -0.44 5.50 22.26
N GLN A 361 0.29 4.60 21.63
CA GLN A 361 1.14 3.60 22.22
C GLN A 361 2.55 3.70 21.64
N VAL A 362 3.56 3.24 22.35
CA VAL A 362 4.94 3.18 21.86
C VAL A 362 5.33 1.72 21.67
N PHE A 363 5.85 1.40 20.50
CA PHE A 363 6.29 0.08 20.10
C PHE A 363 7.82 0.03 19.97
N ALA A 364 8.42 -1.01 20.51
CA ALA A 364 9.77 -1.43 20.20
C ALA A 364 9.80 -2.95 19.99
N ASN A 365 10.65 -3.43 19.08
CA ASN A 365 10.83 -4.85 18.85
C ASN A 365 11.46 -5.55 20.05
N HIS A 366 11.23 -6.86 20.20
CA HIS A 366 12.05 -7.70 21.07
C HIS A 366 13.52 -7.56 20.68
N ALA A 367 14.41 -7.36 21.65
CA ALA A 367 15.82 -7.01 21.38
C ALA A 367 16.59 -8.02 20.52
N ASP A 368 16.23 -9.30 20.59
CA ASP A 368 16.87 -10.39 19.82
C ASP A 368 16.13 -10.73 18.51
N ILE A 369 15.02 -10.04 18.21
CA ILE A 369 14.25 -10.30 17.00
C ILE A 369 14.36 -9.07 16.08
N PRO A 370 14.99 -9.22 14.90
CA PRO A 370 15.06 -8.12 13.94
C PRO A 370 13.64 -7.80 13.47
N GLY A 371 13.25 -6.54 13.63
CA GLY A 371 12.00 -6.03 13.06
C GLY A 371 12.10 -5.81 11.56
N GLY A 372 10.95 -5.57 10.92
CA GLY A 372 10.89 -5.03 9.57
C GLY A 372 11.43 -3.59 9.52
N SER A 373 11.50 -3.03 8.34
CA SER A 373 11.69 -1.59 8.11
C SER A 373 10.43 -1.02 7.47
N THR A 374 10.37 0.29 7.37
CA THR A 374 9.29 1.01 6.71
C THR A 374 9.85 1.91 5.62
N LEU A 375 8.98 2.45 4.77
CA LEU A 375 9.35 3.45 3.78
C LEU A 375 9.93 4.73 4.41
N GLY A 376 9.66 5.00 5.70
CA GLY A 376 10.10 6.20 6.41
C GLY A 376 11.61 6.37 6.45
N ALA A 377 12.35 5.31 6.77
CA ALA A 377 13.82 5.33 6.81
C ALA A 377 14.42 5.64 5.43
N ILE A 378 13.81 5.12 4.36
CA ILE A 378 14.22 5.34 2.98
C ILE A 378 13.93 6.78 2.57
N LEU A 379 12.69 7.25 2.76
CA LEU A 379 12.29 8.63 2.45
C LEU A 379 13.13 9.66 3.18
N ASN A 380 13.43 9.41 4.47
CA ASN A 380 14.22 10.33 5.27
C ASN A 380 15.68 10.45 4.79
N SER A 381 16.22 9.43 4.15
CA SER A 381 17.55 9.51 3.51
C SER A 381 17.56 10.41 2.26
N LEU A 382 16.42 10.52 1.57
CA LEU A 382 16.26 11.32 0.33
C LEU A 382 15.73 12.72 0.62
N VAL A 383 14.81 12.84 1.59
CA VAL A 383 14.18 14.09 2.02
C VAL A 383 14.41 14.24 3.52
N SER A 384 15.54 14.86 3.90
CA SER A 384 16.02 14.93 5.29
C SER A 384 15.17 15.90 6.13
N VAL A 385 14.07 15.41 6.68
CA VAL A 385 13.11 16.16 7.52
C VAL A 385 12.91 15.45 8.86
N THR A 386 12.44 16.17 9.88
CA THR A 386 11.99 15.53 11.12
C THR A 386 10.86 14.58 10.81
N SER A 387 11.00 13.30 11.19
CA SER A 387 10.03 12.27 10.82
C SER A 387 9.72 11.30 11.96
N VAL A 388 8.52 10.74 11.90
CA VAL A 388 8.01 9.73 12.81
C VAL A 388 7.44 8.57 12.02
N ASP A 389 7.69 7.35 12.48
CA ASP A 389 7.00 6.15 11.99
C ASP A 389 5.85 5.80 12.93
N ILE A 390 4.66 5.74 12.35
CA ILE A 390 3.45 5.33 13.07
C ILE A 390 2.79 4.15 12.38
N GLY A 391 1.86 3.50 13.09
CA GLY A 391 1.02 2.46 12.50
C GLY A 391 -0.23 2.19 13.29
N MET A 392 -1.07 1.33 12.74
CA MET A 392 -2.18 0.73 13.45
C MET A 392 -1.83 -0.70 13.85
N ALA A 393 -2.21 -1.09 15.07
CA ALA A 393 -1.89 -2.39 15.60
C ALA A 393 -2.69 -3.49 14.90
N GLN A 394 -2.02 -4.50 14.32
CA GLN A 394 -2.63 -5.68 13.70
C GLN A 394 -1.99 -6.97 14.20
N LEU A 395 -2.72 -8.08 14.21
CA LEU A 395 -2.24 -9.38 14.71
C LEU A 395 -1.52 -10.20 13.64
N ALA A 396 -1.91 -10.10 12.40
CA ALA A 396 -1.35 -10.85 11.28
C ALA A 396 -1.55 -10.11 9.96
#